data_2bd1a33e69f473078f839c7b22ea64a7
#
_entry.id   2bd1a33e69f473078f839c7b22ea64a7
#
_cell.length_a   1.000
_cell.length_b   1.000
_cell.length_c   1.000
_cell.angle_alpha   90.00
_cell.angle_beta   90.00
_cell.angle_gamma   90.00
#
_symmetry.space_group_name_H-M   'P 1'
#
loop_
_entity.id
_entity.type
_entity.pdbx_description
1 polymer ?
#
loop_
_entity_poly.entity_id
_entity_poly.type
_entity_poly.pdbx_seq_one_letter_code
_entity_poly.pdbx_strand_id
1 'polypeptide(L)'
;GGQVSTSRRLAVGGYYGYGDLVRYVENPFLGRGSTGSFFASLRPLSRFQSEINLRTSDFIDPRTGEELVFDVKILRALSTYQFTDRFLLRNISEYNTFDKTVDLNLLFTYRLNAGTVFYIGYDDHYRQADQIYGDDMDGDGIDDQLFPMMTVYQQTNRAVFTKFQYLFRF
;
A
#
# COMPACT_ATOMS: atom_id res chain seq x y z
N GLY A 1 -12.72 4.10 -18.63
CA GLY A 1 -11.28 4.00 -18.42
C GLY A 1 -10.47 4.67 -19.51
N GLY A 2 -9.29 5.07 -19.17
CA GLY A 2 -8.39 5.69 -20.14
C GLY A 2 -6.95 5.70 -19.66
N GLN A 3 -6.03 5.88 -20.60
CA GLN A 3 -4.61 6.05 -20.34
C GLN A 3 -4.10 7.21 -21.18
N VAL A 4 -3.29 8.07 -20.57
CA VAL A 4 -2.61 9.17 -21.24
C VAL A 4 -1.12 9.11 -20.93
N SER A 5 -0.31 9.08 -21.98
CA SER A 5 1.15 9.25 -21.87
C SER A 5 1.50 10.68 -22.28
N THR A 6 1.75 11.54 -21.31
CA THR A 6 2.09 12.95 -21.55
C THR A 6 3.54 13.14 -22.00
N SER A 7 4.42 12.19 -21.68
CA SER A 7 5.82 12.19 -22.12
C SER A 7 6.47 10.83 -21.84
N ARG A 8 7.71 10.63 -22.29
CA ARG A 8 8.53 9.47 -21.89
C ARG A 8 8.79 9.42 -20.38
N ARG A 9 8.49 10.50 -19.66
CA ARG A 9 8.77 10.66 -18.21
C ARG A 9 7.55 10.48 -17.33
N LEU A 10 6.34 10.61 -17.91
CA LEU A 10 5.07 10.51 -17.18
C LEU A 10 4.05 9.76 -18.02
N ALA A 11 3.49 8.72 -17.45
CA ALA A 11 2.28 8.05 -17.93
C ALA A 11 1.31 7.90 -16.76
N VAL A 12 0.04 8.21 -17.02
CA VAL A 12 -1.05 8.04 -16.05
C VAL A 12 -2.21 7.34 -16.72
N GLY A 13 -2.97 6.59 -15.96
CA GLY A 13 -4.14 5.93 -16.47
C GLY A 13 -4.98 5.33 -15.35
N GLY A 14 -6.14 4.84 -15.73
CA GLY A 14 -7.01 4.20 -14.78
C GLY A 14 -8.39 3.92 -15.34
N TYR A 15 -9.16 3.24 -14.53
CA TYR A 15 -10.59 3.05 -14.74
C TYR A 15 -11.34 3.28 -13.43
N TYR A 16 -12.60 3.63 -13.56
CA TYR A 16 -13.54 3.71 -12.46
C TYR A 16 -14.89 3.20 -12.96
N GLY A 17 -15.51 2.34 -12.19
CA GLY A 17 -16.83 1.79 -12.44
C GLY A 17 -17.71 1.96 -11.22
N TYR A 18 -18.96 2.32 -11.44
CA TYR A 18 -19.99 2.43 -10.40
C TYR A 18 -21.26 1.74 -10.89
N GLY A 19 -21.94 1.02 -10.03
CA GLY A 19 -23.17 0.35 -10.39
C GLY A 19 -23.62 -0.68 -9.39
N ASP A 20 -24.55 -1.49 -9.84
CA ASP A 20 -25.09 -2.59 -9.04
C ASP A 20 -24.09 -3.75 -9.05
N LEU A 21 -23.78 -4.23 -7.85
CA LEU A 21 -22.85 -5.34 -7.59
C LEU A 21 -23.53 -6.41 -6.77
N VAL A 22 -23.16 -7.66 -7.01
CA VAL A 22 -23.64 -8.80 -6.20
C VAL A 22 -22.63 -9.07 -5.10
N ARG A 23 -23.09 -9.04 -3.84
CA ARG A 23 -22.29 -9.51 -2.71
C ARG A 23 -22.48 -11.01 -2.56
N TYR A 24 -21.39 -11.76 -2.71
CA TYR A 24 -21.35 -13.20 -2.55
C TYR A 24 -21.05 -13.54 -1.08
N VAL A 25 -22.13 -13.79 -0.34
CA VAL A 25 -22.15 -14.29 1.04
C VAL A 25 -23.10 -15.50 1.08
N GLU A 26 -23.31 -16.11 2.25
CA GLU A 26 -24.21 -17.25 2.40
C GLU A 26 -25.62 -17.00 1.79
N ASN A 27 -26.13 -15.75 1.94
CA ASN A 27 -27.32 -15.26 1.25
C ASN A 27 -26.95 -14.12 0.32
N PRO A 28 -26.63 -14.38 -0.97
CA PRO A 28 -26.21 -13.35 -1.91
C PRO A 28 -27.27 -12.28 -2.12
N PHE A 29 -26.85 -11.03 -2.24
CA PHE A 29 -27.73 -9.91 -2.50
C PHE A 29 -27.12 -8.86 -3.41
N LEU A 30 -28.02 -8.07 -4.01
CA LEU A 30 -27.67 -6.96 -4.87
C LEU A 30 -27.47 -5.71 -4.01
N GLY A 31 -26.34 -5.03 -4.19
CA GLY A 31 -26.04 -3.74 -3.60
C GLY A 31 -25.45 -2.80 -4.61
N ARG A 32 -25.08 -1.63 -4.17
CA ARG A 32 -24.38 -0.63 -5.01
C ARG A 32 -22.96 -0.48 -4.56
N GLY A 33 -22.08 -0.21 -5.51
CA GLY A 33 -20.70 0.04 -5.17
C GLY A 33 -19.90 0.59 -6.31
N SER A 34 -18.68 0.92 -6.00
CA SER A 34 -17.72 1.35 -6.99
C SER A 34 -16.44 0.51 -6.94
N THR A 35 -15.75 0.48 -8.05
CA THR A 35 -14.41 -0.08 -8.14
C THR A 35 -13.55 0.80 -9.04
N GLY A 36 -12.34 1.05 -8.63
CA GLY A 36 -11.41 1.87 -9.38
C GLY A 36 -9.97 1.36 -9.29
N SER A 37 -9.21 1.59 -10.35
CA SER A 37 -7.78 1.36 -10.37
C SER A 37 -7.11 2.48 -11.15
N PHE A 38 -6.16 3.15 -10.52
CA PHE A 38 -5.42 4.27 -11.10
C PHE A 38 -3.94 3.97 -10.98
N PHE A 39 -3.17 4.36 -11.99
CA PHE A 39 -1.73 4.24 -11.94
C PHE A 39 -1.04 5.50 -12.46
N ALA A 40 0.16 5.75 -11.94
CA ALA A 40 1.07 6.75 -12.44
C ALA A 40 2.47 6.15 -12.53
N SER A 41 3.10 6.24 -13.71
CA SER A 41 4.49 5.88 -13.93
C SER A 41 5.32 7.14 -14.13
N LEU A 42 6.33 7.34 -13.28
CA LEU A 42 7.14 8.54 -13.20
C LEU A 42 8.60 8.20 -13.46
N ARG A 43 9.24 8.90 -14.39
CA ARG A 43 10.68 8.79 -14.69
C ARG A 43 11.29 10.18 -14.82
N PRO A 44 11.32 10.98 -13.72
CA PRO A 44 11.83 12.36 -13.78
C PRO A 44 13.32 12.42 -14.13
N LEU A 45 14.07 11.40 -13.75
CA LEU A 45 15.50 11.25 -14.01
C LEU A 45 15.78 9.90 -14.67
N SER A 46 16.87 9.78 -15.42
CA SER A 46 17.30 8.52 -16.04
C SER A 46 17.60 7.42 -15.04
N ARG A 47 17.93 7.79 -13.81
CA ARG A 47 18.29 6.88 -12.70
C ARG A 47 17.16 6.64 -11.70
N PHE A 48 16.02 7.31 -11.85
CA PHE A 48 14.87 7.17 -10.96
C PHE A 48 13.61 6.81 -11.72
N GLN A 49 12.96 5.76 -11.25
CA GLN A 49 11.64 5.33 -11.72
C GLN A 49 10.74 5.07 -10.51
N SER A 50 9.50 5.52 -10.60
CA SER A 50 8.47 5.21 -9.62
C SER A 50 7.17 4.83 -10.31
N GLU A 51 6.50 3.81 -9.79
CA GLU A 51 5.16 3.38 -10.19
C GLU A 51 4.26 3.46 -8.96
N ILE A 52 3.19 4.23 -9.08
CA ILE A 52 2.19 4.43 -8.03
C ILE A 52 0.89 3.83 -8.53
N ASN A 53 0.28 2.97 -7.72
CA ASN A 53 -0.99 2.32 -8.00
C ASN A 53 -1.96 2.58 -6.86
N LEU A 54 -3.14 3.08 -7.17
CA LEU A 54 -4.25 3.25 -6.25
C LEU A 54 -5.39 2.34 -6.70
N ARG A 55 -5.86 1.47 -5.80
CA ARG A 55 -7.07 0.68 -5.99
C ARG A 55 -8.10 1.11 -4.97
N THR A 56 -9.35 1.27 -5.41
CA THR A 56 -10.47 1.61 -4.56
C THR A 56 -11.61 0.65 -4.79
N SER A 57 -12.32 0.29 -3.73
CA SER A 57 -13.56 -0.49 -3.83
C SER A 57 -14.43 -0.17 -2.64
N ASP A 58 -15.67 0.17 -2.89
CA ASP A 58 -16.70 0.36 -1.87
C ASP A 58 -17.95 -0.43 -2.20
N PHE A 59 -18.75 -0.74 -1.19
CA PHE A 59 -20.00 -1.43 -1.33
C PHE A 59 -21.01 -0.97 -0.28
N ILE A 60 -22.22 -0.66 -0.74
CA ILE A 60 -23.33 -0.17 0.05
C ILE A 60 -24.48 -1.20 0.01
N ASP A 61 -25.05 -1.51 1.18
CA ASP A 61 -26.23 -2.36 1.29
C ASP A 61 -27.50 -1.50 1.28
N PRO A 62 -28.30 -1.52 0.20
CA PRO A 62 -29.52 -0.73 0.12
C PRO A 62 -30.65 -1.26 1.01
N ARG A 63 -30.55 -2.49 1.54
CA ARG A 63 -31.58 -3.12 2.38
C ARG A 63 -31.60 -2.58 3.80
N THR A 64 -30.46 -2.05 4.27
CA THR A 64 -30.25 -1.54 5.64
C THR A 64 -30.24 -0.01 5.71
N GLY A 65 -30.79 0.69 4.69
CA GLY A 65 -30.81 2.15 4.66
C GLY A 65 -29.55 2.79 4.07
N GLU A 66 -28.96 2.15 3.05
CA GLU A 66 -27.71 2.59 2.40
C GLU A 66 -26.49 2.54 3.33
N GLU A 67 -26.42 1.52 4.16
CA GLU A 67 -25.27 1.31 5.03
C GLU A 67 -24.01 0.94 4.23
N LEU A 68 -22.91 1.62 4.53
CA LEU A 68 -21.59 1.33 3.96
C LEU A 68 -21.06 0.02 4.55
N VAL A 69 -20.99 -1.01 3.74
CA VAL A 69 -20.51 -2.34 4.15
C VAL A 69 -19.01 -2.40 4.22
N PHE A 70 -18.33 -1.79 3.24
CA PHE A 70 -16.88 -1.59 3.24
C PHE A 70 -16.46 -0.46 2.31
N ASP A 71 -15.36 0.21 2.64
CA ASP A 71 -14.60 1.14 1.81
C ASP A 71 -13.12 0.75 1.92
N VAL A 72 -12.54 0.30 0.82
CA VAL A 72 -11.16 -0.17 0.74
C VAL A 72 -10.39 0.69 -0.22
N LYS A 73 -9.26 1.22 0.24
CA LYS A 73 -8.30 1.92 -0.59
C LYS A 73 -6.91 1.34 -0.34
N ILE A 74 -6.25 0.92 -1.41
CA ILE A 74 -4.89 0.39 -1.35
C ILE A 74 -4.02 1.26 -2.24
N LEU A 75 -3.08 1.96 -1.62
CA LEU A 75 -2.07 2.76 -2.30
C LEU A 75 -0.73 2.04 -2.24
N ARG A 76 -0.16 1.71 -3.40
CA ARG A 76 1.14 1.08 -3.51
C ARG A 76 2.07 1.91 -4.36
N ALA A 77 3.28 2.14 -3.86
CA ALA A 77 4.35 2.81 -4.57
C ALA A 77 5.57 1.88 -4.68
N LEU A 78 6.02 1.64 -5.92
CA LEU A 78 7.25 0.95 -6.23
C LEU A 78 8.23 1.97 -6.81
N SER A 79 9.30 2.26 -6.10
CA SER A 79 10.33 3.21 -6.52
C SER A 79 11.69 2.53 -6.64
N THR A 80 12.41 2.85 -7.69
CA THR A 80 13.75 2.33 -7.95
C THR A 80 14.68 3.48 -8.22
N TYR A 81 15.79 3.53 -7.50
CA TYR A 81 16.85 4.51 -7.70
C TYR A 81 18.18 3.82 -7.96
N GLN A 82 18.79 4.13 -9.10
CA GLN A 82 20.09 3.61 -9.50
C GLN A 82 21.18 4.63 -9.18
N PHE A 83 21.95 4.40 -8.12
CA PHE A 83 23.05 5.27 -7.72
C PHE A 83 24.21 5.19 -8.72
N THR A 84 24.56 3.95 -9.08
CA THR A 84 25.60 3.62 -10.04
C THR A 84 25.18 2.42 -10.88
N ASP A 85 25.95 2.01 -11.87
CA ASP A 85 25.68 0.80 -12.66
C ASP A 85 25.70 -0.49 -11.83
N ARG A 86 26.27 -0.42 -10.62
CA ARG A 86 26.41 -1.56 -9.70
C ARG A 86 25.52 -1.48 -8.47
N PHE A 87 25.04 -0.29 -8.12
CA PHE A 87 24.31 -0.04 -6.88
C PHE A 87 22.91 0.49 -7.14
N LEU A 88 21.91 -0.23 -6.65
CA LEU A 88 20.49 0.00 -6.84
C LEU A 88 19.77 -0.06 -5.49
N LEU A 89 18.83 0.87 -5.28
CA LEU A 89 17.85 0.83 -4.20
C LEU A 89 16.46 0.65 -4.80
N ARG A 90 15.70 -0.32 -4.31
CA ARG A 90 14.27 -0.48 -4.58
C ARG A 90 13.50 -0.29 -3.28
N ASN A 91 12.46 0.52 -3.35
CA ASN A 91 11.49 0.71 -2.29
C ASN A 91 10.12 0.24 -2.77
N ILE A 92 9.41 -0.51 -1.93
CA ILE A 92 7.99 -0.81 -2.08
C ILE A 92 7.33 -0.33 -0.79
N SER A 93 6.37 0.59 -0.93
CA SER A 93 5.54 1.05 0.19
C SER A 93 4.08 0.79 -0.17
N GLU A 94 3.31 0.28 0.78
CA GLU A 94 1.90 0.01 0.62
C GLU A 94 1.13 0.53 1.82
N TYR A 95 -0.01 1.16 1.56
CA TYR A 95 -0.97 1.59 2.56
C TYR A 95 -2.33 0.98 2.25
N ASN A 96 -2.89 0.25 3.21
CA ASN A 96 -4.18 -0.42 3.11
C ASN A 96 -5.12 0.15 4.17
N THR A 97 -6.21 0.80 3.73
CA THR A 97 -7.19 1.40 4.66
C THR A 97 -8.08 0.36 5.31
N PHE A 98 -8.28 -0.82 4.70
CA PHE A 98 -9.14 -1.87 5.25
C PHE A 98 -8.47 -2.55 6.45
N ASP A 99 -7.23 -2.99 6.27
CA ASP A 99 -6.44 -3.61 7.35
C ASP A 99 -5.79 -2.57 8.26
N LYS A 100 -5.86 -1.28 7.87
CA LYS A 100 -5.20 -0.16 8.54
C LYS A 100 -3.70 -0.39 8.70
N THR A 101 -3.04 -0.84 7.61
CA THR A 101 -1.63 -1.20 7.61
C THR A 101 -0.80 -0.29 6.73
N VAL A 102 0.46 -0.12 7.12
CA VAL A 102 1.52 0.51 6.33
C VAL A 102 2.69 -0.46 6.25
N ASP A 103 3.08 -0.80 5.03
CA ASP A 103 4.21 -1.67 4.74
C ASP A 103 5.33 -0.89 4.06
N LEU A 104 6.55 -1.12 4.49
CA LEU A 104 7.76 -0.53 3.91
C LEU A 104 8.79 -1.62 3.64
N ASN A 105 9.13 -1.83 2.37
CA ASN A 105 10.15 -2.77 1.94
C ASN A 105 11.26 -2.03 1.20
N LEU A 106 12.48 -2.11 1.70
CA LEU A 106 13.69 -1.56 1.07
C LEU A 106 14.61 -2.70 0.66
N LEU A 107 15.10 -2.67 -0.57
CA LEU A 107 16.07 -3.63 -1.06
C LEU A 107 17.26 -2.89 -1.71
N PHE A 108 18.40 -2.97 -1.05
CA PHE A 108 19.69 -2.57 -1.60
C PHE A 108 20.30 -3.74 -2.38
N THR A 109 20.74 -3.46 -3.59
CA THR A 109 21.37 -4.43 -4.47
C THR A 109 22.72 -3.90 -4.89
N TYR A 110 23.76 -4.67 -4.62
CA TYR A 110 25.12 -4.36 -5.08
C TYR A 110 25.64 -5.47 -6.01
N ARG A 111 25.90 -5.12 -7.25
CA ARG A 111 26.42 -6.02 -8.27
C ARG A 111 27.94 -5.89 -8.35
N LEU A 112 28.65 -6.89 -7.87
CA LEU A 112 30.11 -6.98 -7.98
C LEU A 112 30.54 -7.21 -9.43
N ASN A 113 29.93 -8.20 -10.09
CA ASN A 113 30.12 -8.56 -11.48
C ASN A 113 28.87 -9.22 -12.04
N ALA A 114 28.89 -9.70 -13.30
CA ALA A 114 27.73 -10.30 -13.96
C ALA A 114 27.16 -11.55 -13.24
N GLY A 115 27.98 -12.25 -12.43
CA GLY A 115 27.57 -13.45 -11.71
C GLY A 115 27.49 -13.31 -10.20
N THR A 116 27.89 -12.14 -9.64
CA THR A 116 27.99 -11.98 -8.19
C THR A 116 27.20 -10.77 -7.74
N VAL A 117 26.18 -11.01 -6.94
CA VAL A 117 25.26 -9.95 -6.44
C VAL A 117 25.06 -10.11 -4.94
N PHE A 118 25.10 -9.00 -4.24
CA PHE A 118 24.82 -8.89 -2.82
C PHE A 118 23.55 -8.08 -2.61
N TYR A 119 22.69 -8.55 -1.70
CA TYR A 119 21.43 -7.91 -1.34
C TYR A 119 21.37 -7.65 0.15
N ILE A 120 20.86 -6.48 0.53
CA ILE A 120 20.42 -6.18 1.90
C ILE A 120 18.97 -5.75 1.80
N GLY A 121 18.09 -6.46 2.48
CA GLY A 121 16.68 -6.12 2.58
C GLY A 121 16.31 -5.65 3.98
N TYR A 122 15.43 -4.68 4.01
CA TYR A 122 14.76 -4.18 5.20
C TYR A 122 13.27 -4.21 4.97
N ASP A 123 12.54 -4.82 5.89
CA ASP A 123 11.10 -4.96 5.87
C ASP A 123 10.54 -4.44 7.19
N ASP A 124 9.55 -3.56 7.11
CA ASP A 124 8.89 -2.98 8.27
C ASP A 124 7.38 -2.93 8.05
N HIS A 125 6.63 -3.37 9.05
CA HIS A 125 5.19 -3.49 9.00
C HIS A 125 4.56 -2.80 10.20
N TYR A 126 3.63 -1.89 9.91
CA TYR A 126 2.90 -1.13 10.91
C TYR A 126 1.40 -1.38 10.77
N ARG A 127 0.72 -1.45 11.89
CA ARG A 127 -0.74 -1.49 11.95
C ARG A 127 -1.24 -0.36 12.82
N GLN A 128 -2.34 0.26 12.43
CA GLN A 128 -3.01 1.23 13.27
C GLN A 128 -3.46 0.52 14.55
N ALA A 129 -3.02 1.02 15.70
CA ALA A 129 -3.50 0.55 16.98
C ALA A 129 -4.96 1.01 17.16
N ASP A 130 -5.75 0.18 17.80
CA ASP A 130 -7.07 0.59 18.26
C ASP A 130 -6.91 1.75 19.26
N GLN A 131 -7.91 2.63 19.30
CA GLN A 131 -7.91 3.73 20.24
C GLN A 131 -7.84 3.16 21.65
N ILE A 132 -6.87 3.61 22.42
CA ILE A 132 -6.73 3.23 23.83
C ILE A 132 -7.68 4.13 24.60
N TYR A 133 -8.72 3.54 25.16
CA TYR A 133 -9.60 4.18 26.12
C TYR A 133 -9.01 3.98 27.52
N GLY A 134 -8.97 5.04 28.31
CA GLY A 134 -8.61 4.99 29.72
C GLY A 134 -9.85 4.90 30.59
N ASP A 135 -9.64 4.81 31.89
CA ASP A 135 -10.73 4.93 32.86
C ASP A 135 -11.42 6.31 32.73
N ASP A 136 -12.71 6.36 33.06
CA ASP A 136 -13.51 7.59 33.17
C ASP A 136 -12.85 8.57 34.14
N MET A 137 -12.14 9.58 33.61
CA MET A 137 -11.38 10.54 34.44
C MET A 137 -12.22 11.75 34.85
N ASP A 138 -13.28 12.05 34.11
CA ASP A 138 -14.17 13.19 34.41
C ASP A 138 -15.48 12.80 35.10
N GLY A 139 -15.77 11.50 35.24
CA GLY A 139 -16.89 10.97 35.99
C GLY A 139 -18.24 11.05 35.26
N ASP A 140 -18.24 11.15 33.93
CA ASP A 140 -19.45 11.20 33.10
C ASP A 140 -20.01 9.80 32.76
N GLY A 141 -19.30 8.73 33.15
CA GLY A 141 -19.68 7.34 32.93
C GLY A 141 -19.23 6.80 31.57
N ILE A 142 -18.40 7.52 30.86
CA ILE A 142 -17.85 7.11 29.55
C ILE A 142 -16.32 7.05 29.67
N ASP A 143 -15.71 5.95 29.24
CA ASP A 143 -14.27 5.81 29.22
C ASP A 143 -13.60 6.91 28.37
N ASP A 144 -12.69 7.67 28.99
CA ASP A 144 -11.97 8.74 28.31
C ASP A 144 -10.98 8.22 27.27
N GLN A 145 -10.95 8.87 26.12
CA GLN A 145 -9.99 8.60 25.09
C GLN A 145 -8.63 9.19 25.45
N LEU A 146 -7.67 8.37 25.84
CA LEU A 146 -6.33 8.80 26.26
C LEU A 146 -5.55 9.57 25.19
N PHE A 147 -5.85 9.32 23.89
CA PHE A 147 -5.21 9.99 22.76
C PHE A 147 -6.23 10.34 21.66
N PRO A 148 -7.10 11.35 21.85
CA PRO A 148 -8.24 11.62 20.98
C PRO A 148 -7.87 12.11 19.57
N MET A 149 -6.63 12.47 19.30
CA MET A 149 -6.23 13.07 18.02
C MET A 149 -5.03 12.41 17.32
N MET A 150 -4.45 11.35 17.85
CA MET A 150 -3.30 10.70 17.22
C MET A 150 -3.68 9.32 16.70
N THR A 151 -3.65 9.16 15.41
CA THR A 151 -3.57 7.81 14.79
C THR A 151 -2.22 7.22 15.16
N VAL A 152 -2.20 6.30 16.11
CA VAL A 152 -0.97 5.63 16.54
C VAL A 152 -0.78 4.40 15.66
N TYR A 153 0.31 4.34 14.93
CA TYR A 153 0.75 3.14 14.24
C TYR A 153 1.71 2.35 15.11
N GLN A 154 1.35 1.12 15.40
CA GLN A 154 2.21 0.19 16.12
C GLN A 154 2.98 -0.67 15.12
N GLN A 155 4.28 -0.76 15.33
CA GLN A 155 5.11 -1.69 14.57
C GLN A 155 4.79 -3.12 14.97
N THR A 156 4.41 -3.94 14.00
CA THR A 156 4.03 -5.35 14.22
C THR A 156 5.11 -6.31 13.79
N ASN A 157 5.93 -5.92 12.82
CA ASN A 157 7.05 -6.73 12.36
C ASN A 157 8.19 -5.84 11.85
N ARG A 158 9.42 -6.30 12.04
CA ARG A 158 10.62 -5.72 11.44
C ARG A 158 11.60 -6.83 11.12
N ALA A 159 12.10 -6.83 9.90
CA ALA A 159 13.08 -7.81 9.46
C ALA A 159 14.21 -7.14 8.68
N VAL A 160 15.42 -7.63 8.90
CA VAL A 160 16.60 -7.32 8.07
C VAL A 160 17.14 -8.64 7.55
N PHE A 161 17.38 -8.72 6.26
CA PHE A 161 17.98 -9.91 5.68
C PHE A 161 19.10 -9.55 4.72
N THR A 162 20.02 -10.48 4.55
CA THR A 162 21.08 -10.38 3.56
C THR A 162 21.07 -11.62 2.68
N LYS A 163 21.36 -11.45 1.40
CA LYS A 163 21.49 -12.54 0.44
C LYS A 163 22.72 -12.31 -0.42
N PHE A 164 23.52 -13.37 -0.57
CA PHE A 164 24.64 -13.39 -1.49
C PHE A 164 24.34 -14.39 -2.61
N GLN A 165 24.47 -13.97 -3.86
CA GLN A 165 24.27 -14.78 -5.04
C GLN A 165 25.59 -14.85 -5.82
N TYR A 166 26.04 -16.05 -6.14
CA TYR A 166 27.22 -16.30 -6.96
C TYR A 166 26.89 -17.31 -8.07
N LEU A 167 27.22 -16.95 -9.30
CA LEU A 167 27.04 -17.81 -10.46
C LEU A 167 28.37 -18.48 -10.81
N PHE A 168 28.44 -19.79 -10.60
CA PHE A 168 29.53 -20.59 -11.10
C PHE A 168 29.33 -20.88 -12.59
N ARG A 169 30.32 -20.58 -13.41
CA ARG A 169 30.38 -21.00 -14.81
C ARG A 169 31.48 -22.06 -14.91
N PHE A 170 31.10 -23.25 -15.31
CA PHE A 170 31.98 -24.32 -15.64
C PHE A 170 32.30 -24.31 -17.12
#